data_62a8de80f426f2be622e00b824a1a3a4
#
_entry.id   62a8de80f426f2be622e00b824a1a3a4
#
_cell.length_a   1.000
_cell.length_b   1.000
_cell.length_c   1.000
_cell.angle_alpha   90.00
_cell.angle_beta   90.00
_cell.angle_gamma   90.00
#
_symmetry.space_group_name_H-M   'P 1'
#
loop_
_entity.id
_entity.type
_entity.pdbx_description
1 polymer ?
#
loop_
_entity_poly.entity_id
_entity_poly.type
_entity_poly.pdbx_seq_one_letter_code
_entity_poly.pdbx_strand_id
1 'polypeptide(L)'
;MKVDVRVGISAAALLLCACSASQSNINRTPPANGVELLTRMHDAYAGKWPSTVTFVQRTIVARPNGVVDTTTWYEALKSPDRLRIDFGDPSKGNGALYTTDSLYVVRAGKVVRTVDSGNPFLPFVAGVYDQPVDATLRQLASWKFDLSKIRSDSWQGAPVYVVGANSPDDLDSPQFWIEREHLQPVRFLVKLNPAPDAKPNDIRLEKYVPVGGGWLATHVAIMEGGAVRQAEDYSDWKGNVPLASDFFVAEKWSNTPHWFSGK
;
A
#
# COMPACT_ATOMS: atom_id res chain seq x y z
N MET A 1 -81.59 16.02 18.66
CA MET A 1 -80.90 15.63 17.45
C MET A 1 -79.44 15.55 17.79
N LYS A 2 -78.93 14.36 18.16
CA LYS A 2 -77.55 14.11 18.54
C LYS A 2 -76.82 13.53 17.33
N VAL A 3 -75.73 14.16 16.90
CA VAL A 3 -74.87 13.70 15.82
C VAL A 3 -73.66 13.07 16.47
N ASP A 4 -73.53 11.73 16.29
CA ASP A 4 -72.36 10.96 16.67
C ASP A 4 -71.27 11.08 15.57
N VAL A 5 -70.14 11.66 15.94
CA VAL A 5 -68.94 11.71 15.11
C VAL A 5 -68.03 10.54 15.51
N ARG A 6 -67.95 9.49 14.67
CA ARG A 6 -66.98 8.44 14.82
C ARG A 6 -65.63 8.87 14.20
N VAL A 7 -64.60 8.99 15.01
CA VAL A 7 -63.25 9.22 14.59
C VAL A 7 -62.61 7.85 14.25
N GLY A 8 -62.30 7.64 13.00
CA GLY A 8 -61.57 6.47 12.52
C GLY A 8 -60.08 6.69 12.73
N ILE A 9 -59.43 5.85 13.55
CA ILE A 9 -57.98 5.82 13.73
C ILE A 9 -57.39 4.92 12.66
N SER A 10 -56.75 5.52 11.64
CA SER A 10 -55.95 4.77 10.65
C SER A 10 -54.58 4.49 11.23
N ALA A 11 -54.30 3.24 11.52
CA ALA A 11 -52.96 2.78 11.90
C ALA A 11 -52.05 2.76 10.67
N ALA A 12 -51.16 3.71 10.56
CA ALA A 12 -50.06 3.67 9.58
C ALA A 12 -48.97 2.70 10.05
N ALA A 13 -48.87 1.58 9.42
CA ALA A 13 -47.78 0.61 9.62
C ALA A 13 -46.50 1.18 9.00
N LEU A 14 -45.56 1.67 9.85
CA LEU A 14 -44.20 2.00 9.47
C LEU A 14 -43.42 0.68 9.20
N LEU A 15 -43.25 0.36 7.93
CA LEU A 15 -42.29 -0.64 7.49
C LEU A 15 -40.85 -0.08 7.70
N LEU A 16 -40.23 -0.44 8.80
CA LEU A 16 -38.79 -0.29 9.01
C LEU A 16 -38.07 -1.25 8.08
N CYS A 17 -37.65 -0.77 6.91
CA CYS A 17 -36.63 -1.44 6.11
C CYS A 17 -35.33 -1.44 6.91
N ALA A 18 -35.05 -2.51 7.65
CA ALA A 18 -33.75 -2.80 8.18
C ALA A 18 -32.83 -3.13 6.98
N CYS A 19 -32.10 -2.14 6.49
CA CYS A 19 -30.91 -2.36 5.69
C CYS A 19 -29.92 -3.13 6.57
N SER A 20 -29.98 -4.46 6.52
CA SER A 20 -28.90 -5.30 7.01
C SER A 20 -27.68 -5.00 6.17
N ALA A 21 -26.82 -4.10 6.66
CA ALA A 21 -25.45 -4.01 6.20
C ALA A 21 -24.86 -5.41 6.40
N SER A 22 -24.61 -6.12 5.33
CA SER A 22 -23.84 -7.35 5.34
C SER A 22 -22.44 -6.99 5.80
N GLN A 23 -22.23 -6.96 7.12
CA GLN A 23 -20.89 -7.04 7.70
C GLN A 23 -20.35 -8.39 7.24
N SER A 24 -19.44 -8.35 6.27
CA SER A 24 -18.62 -9.47 5.92
C SER A 24 -18.00 -9.98 7.21
N ASN A 25 -18.40 -11.18 7.65
CA ASN A 25 -17.75 -11.91 8.73
C ASN A 25 -16.33 -12.25 8.26
N ILE A 26 -15.42 -11.29 8.32
CA ILE A 26 -13.98 -11.54 8.27
C ILE A 26 -13.74 -12.46 9.44
N ASN A 27 -13.30 -13.66 9.12
CA ASN A 27 -13.15 -14.80 10.00
C ASN A 27 -12.55 -14.35 11.35
N ARG A 28 -13.34 -14.36 12.43
CA ARG A 28 -12.95 -13.82 13.75
C ARG A 28 -11.80 -14.59 14.41
N THR A 29 -11.47 -15.77 13.87
CA THR A 29 -10.35 -16.57 14.33
C THR A 29 -9.05 -15.96 13.83
N PRO A 30 -8.05 -15.72 14.70
CA PRO A 30 -6.73 -15.26 14.24
C PRO A 30 -6.15 -16.22 13.19
N PRO A 31 -5.41 -15.73 12.18
CA PRO A 31 -4.72 -16.61 11.24
C PRO A 31 -3.66 -17.43 11.98
N ALA A 32 -3.49 -18.68 11.57
CA ALA A 32 -2.57 -19.62 12.23
C ALA A 32 -1.09 -19.28 11.93
N ASN A 33 -0.81 -18.59 10.83
CA ASN A 33 0.53 -18.20 10.40
C ASN A 33 0.49 -17.07 9.36
N GLY A 34 1.66 -16.57 8.96
CA GLY A 34 1.77 -15.48 7.98
C GLY A 34 1.25 -15.85 6.59
N VAL A 35 1.34 -17.13 6.17
CA VAL A 35 0.81 -17.58 4.88
C VAL A 35 -0.70 -17.46 4.85
N GLU A 36 -1.38 -17.90 5.92
CA GLU A 36 -2.83 -17.75 6.03
C GLU A 36 -3.25 -16.27 6.07
N LEU A 37 -2.48 -15.40 6.74
CA LEU A 37 -2.75 -13.97 6.73
C LEU A 37 -2.66 -13.38 5.32
N LEU A 38 -1.60 -13.69 4.56
CA LEU A 38 -1.44 -13.24 3.18
C LEU A 38 -2.56 -13.78 2.27
N THR A 39 -3.01 -15.02 2.51
CA THR A 39 -4.18 -15.59 1.80
C THR A 39 -5.45 -14.79 2.09
N ARG A 40 -5.71 -14.43 3.36
CA ARG A 40 -6.85 -13.59 3.72
C ARG A 40 -6.79 -12.19 3.11
N MET A 41 -5.60 -11.59 3.03
CA MET A 41 -5.39 -10.31 2.35
C MET A 41 -5.77 -10.42 0.87
N HIS A 42 -5.29 -11.45 0.18
CA HIS A 42 -5.63 -11.74 -1.20
C HIS A 42 -7.15 -11.92 -1.38
N ASP A 43 -7.78 -12.82 -0.62
CA ASP A 43 -9.19 -13.19 -0.78
C ASP A 43 -10.15 -12.02 -0.50
N ALA A 44 -9.76 -11.11 0.40
CA ALA A 44 -10.55 -9.92 0.70
C ALA A 44 -10.66 -8.96 -0.49
N TYR A 45 -9.64 -8.90 -1.35
CA TYR A 45 -9.51 -7.90 -2.41
C TYR A 45 -9.40 -8.47 -3.82
N ALA A 46 -9.29 -9.77 -4.00
CA ALA A 46 -9.21 -10.40 -5.32
C ALA A 46 -10.34 -9.92 -6.25
N GLY A 47 -9.97 -9.39 -7.42
CA GLY A 47 -10.89 -8.81 -8.39
C GLY A 47 -11.51 -7.45 -8.00
N LYS A 48 -11.12 -6.87 -6.86
CA LYS A 48 -11.57 -5.54 -6.41
C LYS A 48 -10.44 -4.53 -6.37
N TRP A 49 -9.19 -4.99 -6.22
CA TRP A 49 -8.03 -4.13 -6.16
C TRP A 49 -7.88 -3.32 -7.45
N PRO A 50 -7.51 -2.01 -7.40
CA PRO A 50 -7.39 -1.21 -8.61
C PRO A 50 -6.27 -1.75 -9.51
N SER A 51 -6.59 -1.97 -10.79
CA SER A 51 -5.61 -2.45 -11.78
C SER A 51 -4.51 -1.44 -12.08
N THR A 52 -4.83 -0.15 -11.95
CA THR A 52 -3.90 0.97 -12.10
C THR A 52 -4.21 2.05 -11.09
N VAL A 53 -3.17 2.71 -10.59
CA VAL A 53 -3.28 3.86 -9.69
C VAL A 53 -2.32 4.93 -10.12
N THR A 54 -2.74 6.21 -10.09
CA THR A 54 -1.84 7.35 -10.24
C THR A 54 -1.91 8.24 -9.02
N PHE A 55 -0.79 8.86 -8.66
CA PHE A 55 -0.68 9.71 -7.47
C PHE A 55 0.53 10.62 -7.54
N VAL A 56 0.55 11.63 -6.68
CA VAL A 56 1.68 12.54 -6.49
C VAL A 56 2.28 12.27 -5.13
N GLN A 57 3.60 12.13 -5.07
CA GLN A 57 4.36 11.95 -3.85
C GLN A 57 5.24 13.18 -3.59
N ARG A 58 5.17 13.71 -2.37
CA ARG A 58 6.13 14.66 -1.84
C ARG A 58 7.08 13.93 -0.91
N THR A 59 8.34 13.79 -1.33
CA THR A 59 9.38 13.12 -0.56
C THR A 59 10.21 14.13 0.19
N ILE A 60 10.40 13.92 1.48
CA ILE A 60 11.19 14.74 2.41
C ILE A 60 12.29 13.86 2.97
N VAL A 61 13.56 14.22 2.75
CA VAL A 61 14.72 13.46 3.22
C VAL A 61 15.54 14.33 4.18
N ALA A 62 15.67 13.87 5.42
CA ALA A 62 16.56 14.49 6.41
C ALA A 62 17.99 13.93 6.27
N ARG A 63 18.96 14.80 5.96
CA ARG A 63 20.35 14.44 5.86
C ARG A 63 21.07 14.53 7.23
N PRO A 64 22.17 13.79 7.45
CA PRO A 64 22.90 13.82 8.71
C PRO A 64 23.43 15.21 9.13
N ASN A 65 23.64 16.11 8.14
CA ASN A 65 24.10 17.49 8.37
C ASN A 65 22.98 18.49 8.70
N GLY A 66 21.73 17.99 8.93
CA GLY A 66 20.57 18.83 9.22
C GLY A 66 19.90 19.44 7.98
N VAL A 67 20.42 19.22 6.78
CA VAL A 67 19.78 19.66 5.54
C VAL A 67 18.55 18.78 5.27
N VAL A 68 17.45 19.41 4.87
CA VAL A 68 16.21 18.72 4.46
C VAL A 68 16.00 18.97 2.96
N ASP A 69 16.03 17.89 2.21
CA ASP A 69 15.67 17.91 0.79
C ASP A 69 14.19 17.59 0.61
N THR A 70 13.52 18.31 -0.27
CA THR A 70 12.14 18.03 -0.65
C THR A 70 12.05 17.90 -2.16
N THR A 71 11.43 16.81 -2.62
CA THR A 71 11.21 16.55 -4.04
C THR A 71 9.76 16.10 -4.27
N THR A 72 9.21 16.42 -5.46
CA THR A 72 7.90 15.93 -5.89
C THR A 72 8.12 14.85 -6.94
N TRP A 73 7.39 13.74 -6.81
CA TRP A 73 7.40 12.63 -7.75
C TRP A 73 5.98 12.40 -8.28
N TYR A 74 5.89 12.03 -9.55
CA TYR A 74 4.64 11.68 -10.20
C TYR A 74 4.65 10.20 -10.51
N GLU A 75 3.73 9.47 -9.91
CA GLU A 75 3.80 8.02 -9.89
C GLU A 75 2.58 7.38 -10.53
N ALA A 76 2.82 6.27 -11.21
CA ALA A 76 1.80 5.39 -11.71
C ALA A 76 2.15 3.95 -11.35
N LEU A 77 1.20 3.27 -10.74
CA LEU A 77 1.28 1.86 -10.39
C LEU A 77 0.35 1.07 -11.31
N LYS A 78 0.81 -0.06 -11.82
CA LYS A 78 -0.01 -1.09 -12.45
C LYS A 78 0.15 -2.37 -11.66
N SER A 79 -0.94 -2.79 -11.05
CA SER A 79 -0.98 -4.03 -10.28
C SER A 79 -0.63 -5.24 -11.18
N PRO A 80 0.06 -6.24 -10.66
CA PRO A 80 0.51 -6.37 -9.27
C PRO A 80 1.90 -5.76 -8.98
N ASP A 81 2.73 -5.42 -9.99
CA ASP A 81 4.17 -5.37 -9.83
C ASP A 81 4.92 -4.29 -10.63
N ARG A 82 4.20 -3.33 -11.24
CA ARG A 82 4.83 -2.27 -12.04
C ARG A 82 4.63 -0.91 -11.40
N LEU A 83 5.72 -0.17 -11.23
CA LEU A 83 5.70 1.18 -10.70
C LEU A 83 6.61 2.09 -11.54
N ARG A 84 6.03 3.10 -12.17
CA ARG A 84 6.75 4.18 -12.82
C ARG A 84 6.75 5.41 -11.92
N ILE A 85 7.93 5.97 -11.70
CA ILE A 85 8.19 7.17 -10.90
C ILE A 85 8.86 8.21 -11.79
N ASP A 86 8.23 9.34 -12.04
CA ASP A 86 8.85 10.50 -12.69
C ASP A 86 9.33 11.49 -11.62
N PHE A 87 10.64 11.74 -11.53
CA PHE A 87 11.26 12.59 -10.53
C PHE A 87 11.21 14.07 -10.92
N GLY A 88 10.45 14.87 -10.20
CA GLY A 88 10.23 16.28 -10.51
C GLY A 88 9.40 16.46 -11.78
N ASP A 89 9.72 17.47 -12.57
CA ASP A 89 9.01 17.75 -13.83
C ASP A 89 9.11 16.57 -14.82
N PRO A 90 7.98 15.92 -15.17
CA PRO A 90 7.97 14.78 -16.09
C PRO A 90 8.57 15.09 -17.47
N SER A 91 8.50 16.34 -17.91
CA SER A 91 9.08 16.76 -19.20
C SER A 91 10.60 16.62 -19.26
N LYS A 92 11.27 16.55 -18.11
CA LYS A 92 12.73 16.34 -18.03
C LYS A 92 13.10 14.85 -18.27
N GLY A 93 12.15 13.93 -18.24
CA GLY A 93 12.37 12.52 -18.49
C GLY A 93 13.31 11.84 -17.48
N ASN A 94 13.28 12.27 -16.22
CA ASN A 94 14.07 11.65 -15.16
C ASN A 94 13.16 10.78 -14.28
N GLY A 95 13.56 9.54 -14.03
CA GLY A 95 12.73 8.68 -13.20
C GLY A 95 13.24 7.27 -13.04
N ALA A 96 12.36 6.40 -12.59
CA ALA A 96 12.58 4.99 -12.39
C ALA A 96 11.34 4.19 -12.83
N LEU A 97 11.57 3.03 -13.41
CA LEU A 97 10.53 2.05 -13.67
C LEU A 97 10.91 0.74 -12.99
N TYR A 98 10.04 0.30 -12.10
CA TYR A 98 10.10 -1.03 -11.50
C TYR A 98 9.19 -2.00 -12.25
N THR A 99 9.69 -3.19 -12.44
CA THR A 99 8.94 -4.38 -12.85
C THR A 99 9.07 -5.43 -11.74
N THR A 100 8.59 -6.66 -11.96
CA THR A 100 8.67 -7.77 -10.99
C THR A 100 10.08 -7.96 -10.43
N ASP A 101 11.08 -7.90 -11.30
CA ASP A 101 12.47 -8.30 -11.04
C ASP A 101 13.52 -7.26 -11.42
N SER A 102 13.11 -6.12 -11.99
CA SER A 102 14.05 -5.15 -12.53
C SER A 102 13.70 -3.71 -12.15
N LEU A 103 14.73 -2.90 -11.96
CA LEU A 103 14.68 -1.45 -11.86
C LEU A 103 15.41 -0.83 -13.05
N TYR A 104 14.71 -0.04 -13.82
CA TYR A 104 15.27 0.80 -14.87
C TYR A 104 15.41 2.23 -14.38
N VAL A 105 16.63 2.76 -14.37
CA VAL A 105 16.90 4.17 -14.06
C VAL A 105 16.92 4.96 -15.36
N VAL A 106 16.10 6.00 -15.43
CA VAL A 106 15.93 6.84 -16.62
C VAL A 106 16.47 8.24 -16.37
N ARG A 107 17.22 8.77 -17.32
CA ARG A 107 17.71 10.17 -17.35
C ARG A 107 17.50 10.76 -18.74
N ALA A 108 16.94 11.96 -18.80
CA ALA A 108 16.60 12.64 -20.04
C ALA A 108 15.90 11.71 -21.07
N GLY A 109 14.95 10.91 -20.56
CA GLY A 109 14.13 9.99 -21.33
C GLY A 109 14.83 8.72 -21.84
N LYS A 110 16.05 8.44 -21.38
CA LYS A 110 16.83 7.26 -21.79
C LYS A 110 17.15 6.40 -20.57
N VAL A 111 17.07 5.07 -20.73
CA VAL A 111 17.55 4.12 -19.73
C VAL A 111 19.07 4.25 -19.63
N VAL A 112 19.58 4.59 -18.45
CA VAL A 112 21.02 4.74 -18.17
C VAL A 112 21.57 3.62 -17.28
N ARG A 113 20.69 2.86 -16.61
CA ARG A 113 21.07 1.75 -15.75
C ARG A 113 19.89 0.80 -15.60
N THR A 114 20.20 -0.50 -15.58
CA THR A 114 19.27 -1.56 -15.19
C THR A 114 19.86 -2.31 -13.98
N VAL A 115 19.01 -2.66 -13.02
CA VAL A 115 19.36 -3.41 -11.81
C VAL A 115 18.39 -4.57 -11.68
N ASP A 116 18.90 -5.75 -11.40
CA ASP A 116 18.07 -6.95 -11.16
C ASP A 116 17.48 -6.90 -9.74
N SER A 117 16.50 -6.03 -9.58
CA SER A 117 15.82 -5.83 -8.31
C SER A 117 14.47 -5.14 -8.53
N GLY A 118 13.38 -5.83 -8.26
CA GLY A 118 12.05 -5.23 -8.21
C GLY A 118 11.90 -4.26 -7.03
N ASN A 119 10.77 -3.57 -6.96
CA ASN A 119 10.44 -2.75 -5.79
C ASN A 119 9.98 -3.66 -4.64
N PRO A 120 10.70 -3.66 -3.49
CA PRO A 120 10.46 -4.60 -2.41
C PRO A 120 9.11 -4.41 -1.70
N PHE A 121 8.49 -3.24 -1.83
CA PHE A 121 7.21 -2.92 -1.17
C PHE A 121 5.99 -3.25 -2.04
N LEU A 122 6.12 -3.32 -3.37
CA LEU A 122 5.01 -3.65 -4.27
C LEU A 122 4.28 -4.94 -3.90
N PRO A 123 4.96 -6.03 -3.46
CA PRO A 123 4.26 -7.22 -3.01
C PRO A 123 3.27 -6.99 -1.87
N PHE A 124 3.52 -6.00 -1.01
CA PHE A 124 2.63 -5.68 0.12
C PHE A 124 1.58 -4.62 -0.20
N VAL A 125 1.92 -3.63 -1.04
CA VAL A 125 1.03 -2.50 -1.30
C VAL A 125 0.14 -2.68 -2.53
N ALA A 126 0.40 -3.73 -3.33
CA ALA A 126 -0.40 -4.08 -4.50
C ALA A 126 -0.47 -5.61 -4.72
N GLY A 127 0.68 -6.27 -4.82
CA GLY A 127 0.79 -7.67 -5.23
C GLY A 127 -0.08 -8.62 -4.43
N VAL A 128 -0.02 -8.56 -3.10
CA VAL A 128 -0.76 -9.46 -2.19
C VAL A 128 -2.27 -9.44 -2.43
N TYR A 129 -2.81 -8.36 -2.96
CA TYR A 129 -4.25 -8.19 -3.15
C TYR A 129 -4.75 -8.66 -4.53
N ASP A 130 -3.83 -8.85 -5.50
CA ASP A 130 -4.20 -9.03 -6.91
C ASP A 130 -3.55 -10.26 -7.59
N GLN A 131 -2.39 -10.71 -7.12
CA GLN A 131 -1.67 -11.86 -7.69
C GLN A 131 -1.84 -13.12 -6.83
N PRO A 132 -1.63 -14.33 -7.38
CA PRO A 132 -1.63 -15.57 -6.59
C PRO A 132 -0.70 -15.50 -5.39
N VAL A 133 -1.13 -16.03 -4.24
CA VAL A 133 -0.41 -15.97 -2.95
C VAL A 133 1.01 -16.53 -3.06
N ASP A 134 1.22 -17.61 -3.82
CA ASP A 134 2.55 -18.20 -4.02
C ASP A 134 3.51 -17.27 -4.80
N ALA A 135 2.99 -16.39 -5.68
CA ALA A 135 3.80 -15.35 -6.32
C ALA A 135 4.25 -14.32 -5.28
N THR A 136 3.34 -13.86 -4.42
CA THR A 136 3.66 -12.97 -3.29
C THR A 136 4.72 -13.60 -2.38
N LEU A 137 4.56 -14.87 -2.00
CA LEU A 137 5.51 -15.58 -1.15
C LEU A 137 6.91 -15.65 -1.76
N ARG A 138 7.02 -15.90 -3.07
CA ARG A 138 8.32 -15.88 -3.77
C ARG A 138 8.99 -14.50 -3.74
N GLN A 139 8.22 -13.44 -3.95
CA GLN A 139 8.73 -12.05 -3.91
C GLN A 139 9.15 -11.64 -2.49
N LEU A 140 8.47 -12.13 -1.45
CA LEU A 140 8.78 -11.84 -0.06
C LEU A 140 9.96 -12.65 0.50
N ALA A 141 10.43 -13.68 -0.19
CA ALA A 141 11.48 -14.59 0.30
C ALA A 141 12.79 -13.85 0.66
N SER A 142 13.15 -12.81 -0.09
CA SER A 142 14.36 -11.99 0.16
C SER A 142 14.32 -11.23 1.51
N TRP A 143 13.14 -10.93 2.04
CA TRP A 143 12.96 -10.24 3.31
C TRP A 143 13.21 -11.12 4.52
N LYS A 144 13.20 -12.45 4.35
CA LYS A 144 13.44 -13.44 5.42
C LYS A 144 12.47 -13.33 6.60
N PHE A 145 11.22 -12.95 6.35
CA PHE A 145 10.18 -13.01 7.37
C PHE A 145 9.94 -14.45 7.80
N ASP A 146 9.92 -14.71 9.11
CA ASP A 146 9.50 -16.01 9.65
C ASP A 146 7.98 -16.08 9.66
N LEU A 147 7.40 -16.59 8.56
CA LEU A 147 5.96 -16.70 8.38
C LEU A 147 5.28 -17.68 9.34
N SER A 148 6.04 -18.51 10.06
CA SER A 148 5.49 -19.39 11.10
C SER A 148 5.14 -18.65 12.39
N LYS A 149 5.74 -17.46 12.59
CA LYS A 149 5.53 -16.61 13.77
C LYS A 149 4.45 -15.58 13.47
N ILE A 150 3.35 -15.65 14.19
CA ILE A 150 2.28 -14.66 14.15
C ILE A 150 1.74 -14.41 15.54
N ARG A 151 1.43 -13.16 15.84
CA ARG A 151 0.77 -12.75 17.08
C ARG A 151 -0.23 -11.63 16.83
N SER A 152 -1.19 -11.49 17.75
CA SER A 152 -2.05 -10.30 17.81
C SER A 152 -1.38 -9.23 18.67
N ASP A 153 -1.53 -7.98 18.25
CA ASP A 153 -1.01 -6.81 18.96
C ASP A 153 -1.92 -5.60 18.71
N SER A 154 -1.49 -4.42 19.17
CA SER A 154 -2.11 -3.13 18.91
C SER A 154 -1.06 -2.16 18.36
N TRP A 155 -1.43 -1.38 17.35
CA TRP A 155 -0.61 -0.32 16.77
C TRP A 155 -1.42 0.98 16.67
N GLN A 156 -0.96 2.05 17.34
CA GLN A 156 -1.65 3.34 17.38
C GLN A 156 -3.16 3.21 17.77
N GLY A 157 -3.47 2.26 18.67
CA GLY A 157 -4.83 2.00 19.13
C GLY A 157 -5.67 1.06 18.25
N ALA A 158 -5.19 0.70 17.05
CA ALA A 158 -5.86 -0.27 16.18
C ALA A 158 -5.33 -1.70 16.40
N PRO A 159 -6.19 -2.74 16.33
CA PRO A 159 -5.76 -4.12 16.42
C PRO A 159 -5.00 -4.55 15.18
N VAL A 160 -3.86 -5.24 15.35
CA VAL A 160 -3.01 -5.71 14.26
C VAL A 160 -2.64 -7.17 14.40
N TYR A 161 -2.23 -7.79 13.29
CA TYR A 161 -1.43 -9.00 13.25
C TYR A 161 0.02 -8.65 13.00
N VAL A 162 0.94 -9.26 13.74
CA VAL A 162 2.39 -9.12 13.56
C VAL A 162 2.95 -10.45 13.11
N VAL A 163 3.63 -10.46 11.97
CA VAL A 163 4.30 -11.64 11.43
C VAL A 163 5.80 -11.44 11.47
N GLY A 164 6.56 -12.47 11.85
CA GLY A 164 8.02 -12.47 11.91
C GLY A 164 8.60 -12.53 13.32
N ALA A 165 7.83 -12.15 14.36
CA ALA A 165 8.27 -12.19 15.75
C ALA A 165 7.15 -12.61 16.71
N ASN A 166 7.51 -13.39 17.75
CA ASN A 166 6.58 -13.81 18.79
C ASN A 166 6.54 -12.85 19.99
N SER A 167 7.64 -12.13 20.25
CA SER A 167 7.72 -11.16 21.35
C SER A 167 7.46 -9.74 20.85
N PRO A 168 6.69 -8.91 21.58
CA PRO A 168 6.56 -7.49 21.29
C PRO A 168 7.88 -6.71 21.47
N ASP A 169 8.81 -7.23 22.27
CA ASP A 169 10.13 -6.62 22.52
C ASP A 169 11.16 -6.97 21.44
N ASP A 170 10.85 -7.92 20.53
CA ASP A 170 11.71 -8.25 19.40
C ASP A 170 11.51 -7.20 18.29
N LEU A 171 12.41 -6.23 18.25
CA LEU A 171 12.44 -5.18 17.19
C LEU A 171 13.58 -5.39 16.18
N ASP A 172 14.34 -6.48 16.30
CA ASP A 172 15.48 -6.79 15.43
C ASP A 172 15.13 -7.79 14.31
N SER A 173 14.18 -8.70 14.58
CA SER A 173 13.71 -9.65 13.56
C SER A 173 12.93 -8.95 12.45
N PRO A 174 13.08 -9.37 11.18
CA PRO A 174 12.22 -8.87 10.10
C PRO A 174 10.75 -9.13 10.38
N GLN A 175 9.92 -8.09 10.32
CA GLN A 175 8.50 -8.16 10.66
C GLN A 175 7.66 -7.31 9.71
N PHE A 176 6.40 -7.73 9.49
CA PHE A 176 5.37 -6.89 8.93
C PHE A 176 4.10 -6.93 9.78
N TRP A 177 3.42 -5.80 9.86
CA TRP A 177 2.27 -5.57 10.71
C TRP A 177 1.07 -5.20 9.86
N ILE A 178 -0.02 -5.93 10.02
CA ILE A 178 -1.25 -5.79 9.22
C ILE A 178 -2.40 -5.37 10.12
N GLU A 179 -3.04 -4.24 9.81
CA GLU A 179 -4.27 -3.79 10.46
C GLU A 179 -5.40 -4.79 10.14
N ARG A 180 -6.25 -5.10 11.15
CA ARG A 180 -7.15 -6.26 11.08
C ARG A 180 -8.47 -6.01 10.38
N GLU A 181 -8.93 -4.78 10.28
CA GLU A 181 -10.23 -4.44 9.69
C GLU A 181 -10.16 -4.41 8.17
N HIS A 182 -9.16 -3.73 7.63
CA HIS A 182 -8.97 -3.56 6.19
C HIS A 182 -7.84 -4.42 5.63
N LEU A 183 -7.14 -5.18 6.47
CA LEU A 183 -6.01 -6.04 6.10
C LEU A 183 -4.92 -5.27 5.32
N GLN A 184 -4.59 -4.08 5.79
CA GLN A 184 -3.60 -3.19 5.18
C GLN A 184 -2.30 -3.17 6.00
N PRO A 185 -1.11 -3.10 5.36
CA PRO A 185 0.15 -3.01 6.07
C PRO A 185 0.26 -1.66 6.78
N VAL A 186 0.67 -1.65 8.05
CA VAL A 186 0.82 -0.41 8.84
C VAL A 186 2.24 -0.20 9.33
N ARG A 187 3.07 -1.26 9.33
CA ARG A 187 4.45 -1.16 9.78
C ARG A 187 5.31 -2.29 9.21
N PHE A 188 6.56 -1.97 8.90
CA PHE A 188 7.60 -2.95 8.59
C PHE A 188 8.82 -2.69 9.46
N LEU A 189 9.42 -3.74 10.01
CA LEU A 189 10.77 -3.71 10.57
C LEU A 189 11.66 -4.54 9.66
N VAL A 190 12.49 -3.89 8.84
CA VAL A 190 13.28 -4.55 7.79
C VAL A 190 14.62 -3.84 7.62
N LYS A 191 15.65 -4.59 7.25
CA LYS A 191 16.96 -4.02 6.94
C LYS A 191 16.99 -3.56 5.47
N LEU A 192 16.97 -2.26 5.23
CA LEU A 192 17.19 -1.69 3.90
C LEU A 192 18.69 -1.62 3.55
N ASN A 193 19.55 -1.54 4.57
CA ASN A 193 20.99 -1.63 4.42
C ASN A 193 21.43 -3.10 4.61
N PRO A 194 22.17 -3.71 3.65
CA PRO A 194 22.60 -5.09 3.74
C PRO A 194 23.79 -5.31 4.71
N ALA A 195 24.36 -4.28 5.32
CA ALA A 195 25.45 -4.41 6.28
C ALA A 195 25.05 -5.34 7.44
N PRO A 196 25.92 -6.25 7.91
CA PRO A 196 25.58 -7.24 8.93
C PRO A 196 25.11 -6.61 10.25
N ASP A 197 25.70 -5.48 10.64
CA ASP A 197 25.45 -4.71 11.85
C ASP A 197 24.35 -3.64 11.69
N ALA A 198 23.78 -3.50 10.48
CA ALA A 198 22.70 -2.55 10.26
C ALA A 198 21.48 -2.94 11.10
N LYS A 199 20.91 -1.94 11.78
CA LYS A 199 19.64 -2.12 12.48
C LYS A 199 18.47 -2.08 11.48
N PRO A 200 17.33 -2.71 11.81
CA PRO A 200 16.13 -2.57 11.01
C PRO A 200 15.69 -1.12 10.91
N ASN A 201 15.20 -0.75 9.74
CA ASN A 201 14.40 0.44 9.56
C ASN A 201 12.98 0.16 10.06
N ASP A 202 12.37 1.13 10.74
CA ASP A 202 10.97 1.10 11.14
C ASP A 202 10.18 1.94 10.12
N ILE A 203 9.49 1.26 9.22
CA ILE A 203 8.73 1.90 8.14
C ILE A 203 7.26 1.87 8.53
N ARG A 204 6.63 3.03 8.59
CA ARG A 204 5.26 3.24 9.05
C ARG A 204 4.41 3.74 7.90
N LEU A 205 3.26 3.12 7.68
CA LEU A 205 2.28 3.50 6.68
C LEU A 205 1.02 3.97 7.40
N GLU A 206 0.59 5.18 7.11
CA GLU A 206 -0.42 5.87 7.90
C GLU A 206 -1.46 6.57 7.02
N LYS A 207 -2.57 6.97 7.64
CA LYS A 207 -3.61 7.82 7.04
C LYS A 207 -4.18 7.21 5.75
N TYR A 208 -4.66 5.98 5.85
CA TYR A 208 -5.21 5.26 4.72
C TYR A 208 -6.50 5.90 4.17
N VAL A 209 -6.63 5.89 2.84
CA VAL A 209 -7.82 6.35 2.11
C VAL A 209 -8.28 5.28 1.12
N PRO A 210 -9.60 5.18 0.84
CA PRO A 210 -10.10 4.25 -0.16
C PRO A 210 -9.78 4.76 -1.57
N VAL A 211 -9.24 3.88 -2.43
CA VAL A 211 -8.90 4.18 -3.82
C VAL A 211 -9.27 2.99 -4.70
N GLY A 212 -10.22 3.16 -5.62
CA GLY A 212 -10.53 2.19 -6.66
C GLY A 212 -10.95 0.79 -6.20
N GLY A 213 -11.35 0.62 -4.93
CA GLY A 213 -11.71 -0.67 -4.33
C GLY A 213 -10.68 -1.21 -3.34
N GLY A 214 -9.49 -0.58 -3.25
CA GLY A 214 -8.44 -0.84 -2.27
C GLY A 214 -8.27 0.28 -1.26
N TRP A 215 -7.28 0.15 -0.38
CA TRP A 215 -6.88 1.14 0.62
C TRP A 215 -5.40 1.47 0.45
N LEU A 216 -5.06 2.76 0.35
CA LEU A 216 -3.70 3.21 0.14
C LEU A 216 -3.32 4.25 1.20
N ALA A 217 -2.06 4.16 1.70
CA ALA A 217 -1.53 5.09 2.69
C ALA A 217 -1.28 6.47 2.06
N THR A 218 -1.62 7.53 2.76
CA THR A 218 -1.30 8.91 2.34
C THR A 218 -0.05 9.46 3.01
N HIS A 219 0.52 8.71 3.95
CA HIS A 219 1.76 9.07 4.62
C HIS A 219 2.61 7.84 4.90
N VAL A 220 3.90 7.90 4.56
CA VAL A 220 4.90 6.89 4.92
C VAL A 220 6.06 7.57 5.60
N ALA A 221 6.51 7.02 6.73
CA ALA A 221 7.70 7.47 7.44
C ALA A 221 8.71 6.33 7.56
N ILE A 222 9.95 6.58 7.16
CA ILE A 222 11.09 5.67 7.33
C ILE A 222 11.93 6.20 8.49
N MET A 223 11.95 5.43 9.58
CA MET A 223 12.68 5.75 10.79
C MET A 223 14.03 5.03 10.83
N GLU A 224 15.05 5.70 11.28
CA GLU A 224 16.36 5.12 11.56
C GLU A 224 16.87 5.67 12.89
N GLY A 225 17.23 4.80 13.82
CA GLY A 225 17.70 5.20 15.16
C GLY A 225 16.69 6.05 15.95
N GLY A 226 15.38 5.87 15.72
CA GLY A 226 14.31 6.62 16.36
C GLY A 226 13.99 8.00 15.74
N ALA A 227 14.71 8.42 14.69
CA ALA A 227 14.47 9.67 13.97
C ALA A 227 13.90 9.41 12.57
N VAL A 228 13.02 10.30 12.07
CA VAL A 228 12.53 10.26 10.70
C VAL A 228 13.69 10.61 9.76
N ARG A 229 14.05 9.66 8.90
CA ARG A 229 15.08 9.84 7.85
C ARG A 229 14.45 10.25 6.53
N GLN A 230 13.27 9.68 6.24
CA GLN A 230 12.50 10.02 5.06
C GLN A 230 11.02 10.03 5.43
N ALA A 231 10.29 11.00 4.93
CA ALA A 231 8.84 11.04 4.97
C ALA A 231 8.30 11.21 3.55
N GLU A 232 7.17 10.61 3.29
CA GLU A 232 6.49 10.63 2.00
C GLU A 232 5.02 10.99 2.24
N ASP A 233 4.58 12.09 1.64
CA ASP A 233 3.19 12.50 1.65
C ASP A 233 2.60 12.26 0.26
N TYR A 234 1.49 11.53 0.19
CA TYR A 234 0.84 11.16 -1.06
C TYR A 234 -0.48 11.90 -1.24
N SER A 235 -0.72 12.37 -2.46
CA SER A 235 -1.92 13.11 -2.84
C SER A 235 -2.39 12.72 -4.24
N ASP A 236 -3.55 13.27 -4.64
CA ASP A 236 -4.12 13.11 -5.99
C ASP A 236 -4.33 11.66 -6.44
N TRP A 237 -4.68 10.80 -5.50
CA TRP A 237 -4.96 9.40 -5.75
C TRP A 237 -6.10 9.19 -6.74
N LYS A 238 -5.84 8.42 -7.81
CA LYS A 238 -6.86 8.00 -8.77
C LYS A 238 -6.68 6.52 -9.08
N GLY A 239 -7.72 5.71 -8.83
CA GLY A 239 -7.75 4.29 -9.15
C GLY A 239 -8.35 4.01 -10.52
N ASN A 240 -7.93 2.89 -11.12
CA ASN A 240 -8.44 2.39 -12.41
C ASN A 240 -8.29 3.39 -13.57
N VAL A 241 -7.18 4.15 -13.56
CA VAL A 241 -6.88 5.15 -14.58
C VAL A 241 -6.48 4.45 -15.88
N PRO A 242 -7.08 4.78 -17.03
CA PRO A 242 -6.62 4.26 -18.31
C PRO A 242 -5.23 4.84 -18.62
N LEU A 243 -4.24 3.97 -18.79
CA LEU A 243 -2.88 4.31 -19.16
C LEU A 243 -2.54 3.68 -20.53
N ALA A 244 -1.66 4.32 -21.29
CA ALA A 244 -1.20 3.77 -22.56
C ALA A 244 -0.55 2.38 -22.33
N SER A 245 -0.72 1.46 -23.28
CA SER A 245 -0.24 0.06 -23.14
C SER A 245 1.27 -0.03 -22.92
N ASP A 246 2.02 0.93 -23.46
CA ASP A 246 3.47 1.04 -23.37
C ASP A 246 3.98 1.98 -22.27
N PHE A 247 3.07 2.47 -21.39
CA PHE A 247 3.42 3.40 -20.31
C PHE A 247 4.46 2.80 -19.33
N PHE A 248 4.44 1.48 -19.18
CA PHE A 248 5.38 0.73 -18.34
C PHE A 248 6.46 -0.01 -19.15
N VAL A 249 6.84 0.53 -20.29
CA VAL A 249 7.96 0.05 -21.13
C VAL A 249 9.09 1.08 -21.07
N ALA A 250 10.23 0.71 -20.48
CA ALA A 250 11.32 1.64 -20.17
C ALA A 250 11.89 2.33 -21.43
N GLU A 251 11.99 1.59 -22.54
CA GLU A 251 12.48 2.09 -23.83
C GLU A 251 11.51 3.08 -24.52
N LYS A 252 10.25 3.09 -24.07
CA LYS A 252 9.20 3.98 -24.57
C LYS A 252 8.99 5.22 -23.73
N TRP A 253 9.79 5.41 -22.67
CA TRP A 253 9.63 6.48 -21.67
C TRP A 253 9.30 7.83 -22.25
N SER A 254 10.08 8.31 -23.22
CA SER A 254 9.92 9.64 -23.83
C SER A 254 8.79 9.73 -24.85
N ASN A 255 8.32 8.58 -25.38
CA ASN A 255 7.36 8.55 -26.47
C ASN A 255 5.91 8.35 -25.96
N THR A 256 5.77 7.98 -24.71
CA THR A 256 4.46 7.69 -24.11
C THR A 256 3.95 8.93 -23.38
N PRO A 257 2.73 9.42 -23.71
CA PRO A 257 2.12 10.55 -23.01
C PRO A 257 2.07 10.31 -21.50
N HIS A 258 2.49 11.31 -20.74
CA HIS A 258 2.41 11.24 -19.29
C HIS A 258 0.95 11.43 -18.81
N TRP A 259 0.55 10.71 -17.76
CA TRP A 259 -0.78 10.83 -17.17
C TRP A 259 -1.01 12.18 -16.48
N PHE A 260 0.06 12.81 -16.01
CA PHE A 260 0.03 14.14 -15.43
C PHE A 260 0.32 15.16 -16.51
N SER A 261 -0.69 15.92 -16.88
CA SER A 261 -0.53 17.15 -17.67
C SER A 261 -0.50 18.30 -16.69
N GLY A 262 0.67 18.90 -16.47
CA GLY A 262 0.80 20.09 -15.64
C GLY A 262 -0.21 21.15 -16.07
N LYS A 263 -0.92 21.74 -15.08
CA LYS A 263 -1.70 22.95 -15.29
C LYS A 263 -0.78 24.16 -15.19
#